data_b0f29dfcee2459098630cbf964511904
#
_entry.id   b0f29dfcee2459098630cbf964511904
#
_cell.length_a   1.000
_cell.length_b   1.000
_cell.length_c   1.000
_cell.angle_alpha   90.00
_cell.angle_beta   90.00
_cell.angle_gamma   90.00
#
_symmetry.space_group_name_H-M   'P 1'
#
loop_
_entity.id
_entity.type
_entity.pdbx_description
1 polymer ?
#
loop_
_entity_poly.entity_id
_entity_poly.type
_entity_poly.pdbx_seq_one_letter_code
_entity_poly.pdbx_strand_id
1 'polypeptide(L)'
;QMAQRQMREQNKKAEAKIKELQDFISRFSANASKSKQATSRKKLLDSIKVEDIPVSSRRFPYVDFKPDRKVGNEVLTVTGISKTIGDRKVLDNVSFTILPRQKVAFVGSDPLAKTTLFKILMEEIEPDEGTFKWGVTTSRSYLPTDNSAYFDGCEDSLIDWVRSYSN
;
A
#
# COMPACT_ATOMS: atom_id res chain seq x y z
N GLN A 1 14.96 0.10 3.39
CA GLN A 1 14.53 -0.97 2.46
C GLN A 1 15.70 -1.53 1.63
N MET A 2 16.60 -0.69 1.07
CA MET A 2 17.76 -1.16 0.29
C MET A 2 18.70 -2.03 1.12
N ALA A 3 19.05 -1.61 2.33
CA ALA A 3 19.91 -2.39 3.22
C ALA A 3 19.34 -3.78 3.55
N GLN A 4 18.06 -3.89 3.88
CA GLN A 4 17.42 -5.19 4.13
C GLN A 4 17.38 -6.08 2.89
N ARG A 5 17.21 -5.51 1.71
CA ARG A 5 17.27 -6.26 0.45
C ARG A 5 18.66 -6.81 0.20
N GLN A 6 19.70 -5.99 0.42
CA GLN A 6 21.08 -6.43 0.31
C GLN A 6 21.44 -7.54 1.31
N MET A 7 20.99 -7.42 2.58
CA MET A 7 21.19 -8.46 3.59
C MET A 7 20.50 -9.78 3.19
N ARG A 8 19.26 -9.72 2.65
CA ARG A 8 18.58 -10.92 2.15
C ARG A 8 19.31 -11.59 1.00
N GLU A 9 19.86 -10.80 0.07
CA GLU A 9 20.64 -11.33 -1.04
C GLU A 9 21.95 -11.95 -0.57
N GLN A 10 22.62 -11.33 0.41
CA GLN A 10 23.84 -11.88 1.03
C GLN A 10 23.54 -13.16 1.78
N ASN A 11 22.49 -13.22 2.60
CA ASN A 11 22.08 -14.42 3.30
C ASN A 11 21.75 -15.56 2.33
N LYS A 12 21.03 -15.28 1.25
CA LYS A 12 20.72 -16.29 0.22
C LYS A 12 21.99 -16.87 -0.43
N LYS A 13 23.01 -16.03 -0.67
CA LYS A 13 24.31 -16.49 -1.18
C LYS A 13 25.08 -17.31 -0.13
N ALA A 14 25.04 -16.89 1.13
CA ALA A 14 25.65 -17.63 2.25
C ALA A 14 25.00 -18.98 2.45
N GLU A 15 23.67 -19.08 2.45
CA GLU A 15 22.91 -20.33 2.55
C GLU A 15 23.22 -21.29 1.40
N ALA A 16 23.27 -20.79 0.15
CA ALA A 16 23.66 -21.61 -0.98
C ALA A 16 25.08 -22.18 -0.83
N LYS A 17 26.01 -21.35 -0.32
CA LYS A 17 27.39 -21.78 -0.06
C LYS A 17 27.50 -22.79 1.08
N ILE A 18 26.73 -22.59 2.14
CA ILE A 18 26.63 -23.54 3.26
C ILE A 18 26.16 -24.92 2.72
N LYS A 19 25.10 -24.93 1.91
CA LYS A 19 24.58 -26.17 1.33
C LYS A 19 25.62 -26.88 0.45
N GLU A 20 26.31 -26.16 -0.42
CA GLU A 20 27.39 -26.71 -1.27
C GLU A 20 28.49 -27.35 -0.42
N LEU A 21 28.92 -26.66 0.64
CA LEU A 21 29.97 -27.17 1.54
C LEU A 21 29.51 -28.39 2.34
N GLN A 22 28.27 -28.39 2.83
CA GLN A 22 27.68 -29.52 3.52
C GLN A 22 27.59 -30.75 2.62
N ASP A 23 27.11 -30.59 1.38
CA ASP A 23 27.02 -31.67 0.39
C ASP A 23 28.39 -32.23 0.06
N PHE A 24 29.41 -31.39 -0.04
CA PHE A 24 30.79 -31.87 -0.27
C PHE A 24 31.32 -32.63 0.96
N ILE A 25 31.15 -32.10 2.17
CA ILE A 25 31.63 -32.74 3.40
C ILE A 25 30.94 -34.11 3.58
N SER A 26 29.64 -34.19 3.34
CA SER A 26 28.89 -35.45 3.48
C SER A 26 29.39 -36.55 2.53
N ARG A 27 29.70 -36.16 1.27
CA ARG A 27 30.19 -37.11 0.26
C ARG A 27 31.62 -37.57 0.46
N PHE A 28 32.49 -36.74 1.02
CA PHE A 28 33.92 -36.98 1.04
C PHE A 28 34.55 -37.08 2.43
N SER A 29 33.77 -36.99 3.50
CA SER A 29 34.26 -37.07 4.88
C SER A 29 34.92 -38.43 5.20
N ALA A 30 34.42 -39.53 4.63
CA ALA A 30 34.94 -40.88 4.81
C ALA A 30 36.08 -41.25 3.84
N ASN A 31 36.44 -40.38 2.90
CA ASN A 31 37.46 -40.68 1.88
C ASN A 31 38.83 -40.18 2.34
N ALA A 32 39.75 -41.12 2.62
CA ALA A 32 41.08 -40.85 3.14
C ALA A 32 41.89 -39.86 2.26
N SER A 33 41.79 -39.93 0.93
CA SER A 33 42.52 -39.05 0.02
C SER A 33 41.96 -37.61 -0.01
N LYS A 34 40.69 -37.43 0.36
CA LYS A 34 40.02 -36.12 0.37
C LYS A 34 39.76 -35.57 1.77
N SER A 35 40.13 -36.30 2.82
CA SER A 35 39.91 -35.93 4.23
C SER A 35 40.46 -34.52 4.56
N LYS A 36 41.68 -34.19 4.10
CA LYS A 36 42.22 -32.83 4.30
C LYS A 36 41.39 -31.73 3.66
N GLN A 37 40.83 -31.98 2.47
CA GLN A 37 39.97 -31.05 1.79
C GLN A 37 38.61 -30.89 2.52
N ALA A 38 38.03 -32.01 3.01
CA ALA A 38 36.81 -31.99 3.81
C ALA A 38 37.00 -31.19 5.10
N THR A 39 38.13 -31.38 5.81
CA THR A 39 38.49 -30.61 7.02
C THR A 39 38.63 -29.10 6.74
N SER A 40 39.31 -28.74 5.64
CA SER A 40 39.44 -27.32 5.24
C SER A 40 38.09 -26.69 4.94
N ARG A 41 37.19 -27.43 4.25
CA ARG A 41 35.84 -26.95 3.94
C ARG A 41 34.93 -26.88 5.16
N LYS A 42 35.15 -27.76 6.16
CA LYS A 42 34.46 -27.68 7.45
C LYS A 42 34.85 -26.39 8.18
N LYS A 43 36.12 -26.04 8.23
CA LYS A 43 36.57 -24.74 8.80
C LYS A 43 35.95 -23.54 8.07
N LEU A 44 35.84 -23.61 6.74
CA LEU A 44 35.19 -22.56 5.97
C LEU A 44 33.69 -22.48 6.27
N LEU A 45 33.01 -23.62 6.41
CA LEU A 45 31.61 -23.68 6.81
C LEU A 45 31.37 -23.02 8.17
N ASP A 46 32.23 -23.30 9.15
CA ASP A 46 32.16 -22.73 10.49
C ASP A 46 32.42 -21.22 10.53
N SER A 47 33.09 -20.68 9.50
CA SER A 47 33.37 -19.25 9.37
C SER A 47 32.23 -18.44 8.70
N ILE A 48 31.32 -19.12 8.01
CA ILE A 48 30.21 -18.43 7.33
C ILE A 48 29.15 -18.06 8.36
N LYS A 49 28.94 -16.75 8.55
CA LYS A 49 27.86 -16.23 9.40
C LYS A 49 26.69 -15.81 8.51
N VAL A 50 25.50 -16.30 8.83
CA VAL A 50 24.25 -15.78 8.29
C VAL A 50 23.78 -14.70 9.26
N GLU A 51 23.65 -13.48 8.76
CA GLU A 51 23.23 -12.35 9.60
C GLU A 51 21.72 -12.41 9.86
N ASP A 52 21.33 -12.24 11.13
CA ASP A 52 19.92 -12.10 11.48
C ASP A 52 19.38 -10.79 10.90
N ILE A 53 18.41 -10.91 10.00
CA ILE A 53 17.72 -9.74 9.45
C ILE A 53 16.76 -9.23 10.53
N PRO A 54 16.97 -8.02 11.07
CA PRO A 54 16.08 -7.50 12.08
C PRO A 54 14.64 -7.44 11.54
N VAL A 55 13.71 -8.01 12.28
CA VAL A 55 12.29 -7.93 11.95
C VAL A 55 11.91 -6.46 11.91
N SER A 56 11.28 -6.03 10.81
CA SER A 56 10.83 -4.65 10.68
C SER A 56 9.95 -4.28 11.88
N SER A 57 10.31 -3.23 12.61
CA SER A 57 9.48 -2.66 13.68
C SER A 57 8.19 -2.02 13.13
N ARG A 58 8.09 -1.85 11.82
CA ARG A 58 6.89 -1.36 11.14
C ARG A 58 5.92 -2.51 10.97
N ARG A 59 5.03 -2.67 11.94
CA ARG A 59 3.85 -3.52 11.77
C ARG A 59 2.87 -2.77 10.88
N PHE A 60 2.41 -3.41 9.81
CA PHE A 60 1.28 -2.89 9.06
C PHE A 60 0.02 -3.13 9.89
N PRO A 61 -0.72 -2.08 10.27
CA PRO A 61 -2.04 -2.30 10.84
C PRO A 61 -2.87 -3.05 9.78
N TYR A 62 -3.41 -4.17 10.15
CA TYR A 62 -4.38 -4.86 9.31
C TYR A 62 -5.73 -4.17 9.50
N VAL A 63 -6.21 -3.52 8.45
CA VAL A 63 -7.55 -2.93 8.42
C VAL A 63 -8.38 -3.76 7.45
N ASP A 64 -9.38 -4.45 7.97
CA ASP A 64 -10.30 -5.26 7.18
C ASP A 64 -11.55 -4.44 6.85
N PHE A 65 -11.61 -3.91 5.64
CA PHE A 65 -12.79 -3.21 5.14
C PHE A 65 -13.83 -4.23 4.67
N LYS A 66 -14.68 -4.68 5.58
CA LYS A 66 -15.81 -5.55 5.24
C LYS A 66 -17.02 -4.68 4.89
N PRO A 67 -17.58 -4.81 3.68
CA PRO A 67 -18.82 -4.11 3.36
C PRO A 67 -20.01 -4.78 4.07
N ASP A 68 -20.91 -3.99 4.61
CA ASP A 68 -22.14 -4.49 5.25
C ASP A 68 -23.06 -5.21 4.27
N ARG A 69 -22.99 -4.85 2.99
CA ARG A 69 -23.72 -5.49 1.90
C ARG A 69 -22.91 -5.49 0.61
N LYS A 70 -23.24 -6.41 -0.28
CA LYS A 70 -22.60 -6.49 -1.60
C LYS A 70 -22.87 -5.23 -2.40
N VAL A 71 -21.84 -4.66 -2.98
CA VAL A 71 -21.92 -3.55 -3.92
C VAL A 71 -22.53 -4.05 -5.24
N GLY A 72 -23.40 -3.25 -5.84
CA GLY A 72 -24.00 -3.54 -7.15
C GLY A 72 -22.97 -3.57 -8.29
N ASN A 73 -23.46 -3.76 -9.52
CA ASN A 73 -22.59 -3.88 -10.69
C ASN A 73 -21.89 -2.56 -11.08
N GLU A 74 -22.45 -1.42 -10.70
CA GLU A 74 -21.87 -0.10 -10.91
C GLU A 74 -21.72 0.62 -9.57
N VAL A 75 -20.53 1.14 -9.30
CA VAL A 75 -20.24 1.88 -8.07
C VAL A 75 -20.49 3.36 -8.27
N LEU A 76 -19.99 3.90 -9.39
CA LEU A 76 -20.09 5.31 -9.73
C LEU A 76 -20.08 5.46 -11.25
N THR A 77 -21.01 6.23 -11.78
CA THR A 77 -21.01 6.68 -13.17
C THR A 77 -20.97 8.19 -13.20
N VAL A 78 -20.07 8.75 -13.97
CA VAL A 78 -19.84 10.18 -14.18
C VAL A 78 -19.96 10.47 -15.67
N THR A 79 -20.76 11.47 -16.02
CA THR A 79 -21.03 11.81 -17.41
C THR A 79 -20.91 13.32 -17.62
N GLY A 80 -19.93 13.73 -18.39
CA GLY A 80 -19.79 15.09 -18.90
C GLY A 80 -19.58 16.17 -17.84
N ILE A 81 -19.01 15.86 -16.68
CA ILE A 81 -18.82 16.86 -15.62
C ILE A 81 -17.86 17.95 -16.07
N SER A 82 -18.36 19.19 -16.02
CA SER A 82 -17.58 20.42 -16.22
C SER A 82 -17.75 21.33 -15.02
N LYS A 83 -16.71 22.04 -14.64
CA LYS A 83 -16.71 23.01 -13.53
C LYS A 83 -15.72 24.14 -13.77
N THR A 84 -16.20 25.37 -13.57
CA THR A 84 -15.41 26.59 -13.58
C THR A 84 -15.32 27.15 -12.17
N ILE A 85 -14.16 27.60 -11.74
CA ILE A 85 -13.93 28.28 -10.47
C ILE A 85 -13.26 29.60 -10.76
N GLY A 86 -13.98 30.71 -10.45
CA GLY A 86 -13.62 32.04 -10.92
C GLY A 86 -13.63 32.07 -12.44
N ASP A 87 -12.54 32.51 -13.05
CA ASP A 87 -12.39 32.58 -14.51
C ASP A 87 -11.71 31.32 -15.11
N ARG A 88 -11.48 30.30 -14.31
CA ARG A 88 -10.73 29.10 -14.72
C ARG A 88 -11.63 27.87 -14.80
N LYS A 89 -11.72 27.26 -15.98
CA LYS A 89 -12.32 25.94 -16.16
C LYS A 89 -11.38 24.89 -15.60
N VAL A 90 -11.77 24.27 -14.48
CA VAL A 90 -10.95 23.29 -13.75
C VAL A 90 -11.28 21.85 -14.13
N LEU A 91 -12.53 21.60 -14.55
CA LEU A 91 -12.98 20.33 -15.11
C LEU A 91 -13.66 20.59 -16.46
N ASP A 92 -13.36 19.77 -17.44
CA ASP A 92 -13.91 19.89 -18.78
C ASP A 92 -14.36 18.54 -19.32
N ASN A 93 -15.69 18.33 -19.39
CA ASN A 93 -16.35 17.16 -19.94
C ASN A 93 -15.81 15.82 -19.42
N VAL A 94 -15.63 15.70 -18.11
CA VAL A 94 -15.06 14.51 -17.47
C VAL A 94 -16.11 13.41 -17.40
N SER A 95 -15.80 12.24 -17.97
CA SER A 95 -16.69 11.07 -17.98
C SER A 95 -15.91 9.80 -17.64
N PHE A 96 -16.42 8.99 -16.74
CA PHE A 96 -15.86 7.67 -16.40
C PHE A 96 -16.87 6.83 -15.61
N THR A 97 -16.62 5.53 -15.54
CA THR A 97 -17.40 4.61 -14.71
C THR A 97 -16.45 3.79 -13.83
N ILE A 98 -16.83 3.62 -12.57
CA ILE A 98 -16.11 2.77 -11.61
C ILE A 98 -16.95 1.54 -11.33
N LEU A 99 -16.34 0.38 -11.53
CA LEU A 99 -16.92 -0.93 -11.28
C LEU A 99 -16.48 -1.49 -9.92
N PRO A 100 -17.19 -2.48 -9.37
CA PRO A 100 -16.81 -3.11 -8.12
C PRO A 100 -15.37 -3.64 -8.13
N ARG A 101 -14.68 -3.51 -6.99
CA ARG A 101 -13.29 -3.94 -6.78
C ARG A 101 -12.22 -3.18 -7.57
N GLN A 102 -12.58 -2.15 -8.31
CA GLN A 102 -11.60 -1.29 -8.95
C GLN A 102 -10.95 -0.34 -7.94
N LYS A 103 -9.67 -0.09 -8.12
CA LYS A 103 -8.92 0.97 -7.48
C LYS A 103 -8.54 1.97 -8.53
N VAL A 104 -9.02 3.20 -8.42
CA VAL A 104 -8.82 4.25 -9.39
C VAL A 104 -7.94 5.34 -8.80
N ALA A 105 -6.91 5.76 -9.53
CA ALA A 105 -6.06 6.88 -9.15
C ALA A 105 -6.25 8.03 -10.15
N PHE A 106 -6.56 9.21 -9.64
CA PHE A 106 -6.64 10.42 -10.45
C PHE A 106 -5.28 11.12 -10.43
N VAL A 107 -4.62 11.16 -11.59
CA VAL A 107 -3.28 11.73 -11.76
C VAL A 107 -3.39 13.02 -12.57
N GLY A 108 -2.64 14.03 -12.21
CA GLY A 108 -2.62 15.30 -12.90
C GLY A 108 -1.81 16.34 -12.15
N SER A 109 -1.33 17.36 -12.85
CA SER A 109 -0.54 18.45 -12.29
C SER A 109 -1.38 19.45 -11.49
N ASP A 110 -2.71 19.50 -11.73
CA ASP A 110 -3.62 20.42 -11.06
C ASP A 110 -4.28 19.78 -9.83
N PRO A 111 -3.88 20.18 -8.60
CA PRO A 111 -4.53 19.70 -7.39
C PRO A 111 -5.97 20.21 -7.25
N LEU A 112 -6.25 21.43 -7.74
CA LEU A 112 -7.58 22.03 -7.64
C LEU A 112 -8.62 21.24 -8.42
N ALA A 113 -8.29 20.79 -9.64
CA ALA A 113 -9.17 19.98 -10.46
C ALA A 113 -9.57 18.66 -9.74
N LYS A 114 -8.59 18.00 -9.13
CA LYS A 114 -8.84 16.75 -8.37
C LYS A 114 -9.72 16.99 -7.15
N THR A 115 -9.41 18.00 -6.35
CA THR A 115 -10.21 18.35 -5.16
C THR A 115 -11.62 18.74 -5.55
N THR A 116 -11.77 19.51 -6.62
CA THR A 116 -13.09 19.93 -7.15
C THR A 116 -13.92 18.73 -7.59
N LEU A 117 -13.32 17.78 -8.31
CA LEU A 117 -14.01 16.56 -8.71
C LEU A 117 -14.51 15.77 -7.50
N PHE A 118 -13.66 15.57 -6.48
CA PHE A 118 -14.08 14.85 -5.28
C PHE A 118 -15.18 15.58 -4.51
N LYS A 119 -15.11 16.91 -4.41
CA LYS A 119 -16.18 17.70 -3.77
C LYS A 119 -17.50 17.59 -4.51
N ILE A 120 -17.49 17.56 -5.84
CA ILE A 120 -18.69 17.33 -6.65
C ILE A 120 -19.25 15.92 -6.35
N LEU A 121 -18.41 14.90 -6.36
CA LEU A 121 -18.82 13.51 -6.09
C LEU A 121 -19.35 13.31 -4.66
N MET A 122 -18.92 14.13 -3.72
CA MET A 122 -19.43 14.16 -2.34
C MET A 122 -20.65 15.07 -2.15
N GLU A 123 -21.12 15.71 -3.23
CA GLU A 123 -22.27 16.64 -3.20
C GLU A 123 -22.04 17.89 -2.36
N GLU A 124 -20.75 18.26 -2.12
CA GLU A 124 -20.37 19.51 -1.44
C GLU A 124 -20.51 20.73 -2.37
N ILE A 125 -20.31 20.54 -3.67
CA ILE A 125 -20.48 21.57 -4.70
C ILE A 125 -21.17 20.96 -5.92
N GLU A 126 -21.97 21.77 -6.61
CA GLU A 126 -22.65 21.34 -7.85
C GLU A 126 -21.74 21.49 -9.08
N PRO A 127 -21.79 20.59 -10.05
CA PRO A 127 -21.15 20.77 -11.34
C PRO A 127 -21.90 21.86 -12.14
N ASP A 128 -21.17 22.53 -13.06
CA ASP A 128 -21.82 23.48 -13.98
C ASP A 128 -22.54 22.74 -15.11
N GLU A 129 -21.98 21.61 -15.55
CA GLU A 129 -22.54 20.72 -16.54
C GLU A 129 -22.26 19.26 -16.17
N GLY A 130 -23.07 18.38 -16.74
CA GLY A 130 -22.94 16.94 -16.56
C GLY A 130 -23.66 16.43 -15.33
N THR A 131 -23.57 15.12 -15.11
CA THR A 131 -24.25 14.42 -14.02
C THR A 131 -23.38 13.29 -13.50
N PHE A 132 -23.68 12.86 -12.27
CA PHE A 132 -23.08 11.65 -11.74
C PHE A 132 -24.10 10.85 -10.93
N LYS A 133 -23.88 9.57 -10.84
CA LYS A 133 -24.76 8.66 -10.12
C LYS A 133 -23.94 7.63 -9.35
N TRP A 134 -24.18 7.56 -8.05
CA TRP A 134 -23.68 6.50 -7.20
C TRP A 134 -24.59 5.28 -7.22
N GLY A 135 -24.01 4.09 -7.09
CA GLY A 135 -24.77 2.86 -6.93
C GLY A 135 -25.64 2.90 -5.66
N VAL A 136 -26.86 2.40 -5.74
CA VAL A 136 -27.84 2.46 -4.64
C VAL A 136 -27.36 1.80 -3.35
N THR A 137 -26.47 0.82 -3.44
CA THR A 137 -25.91 0.09 -2.29
C THR A 137 -24.53 0.59 -1.87
N THR A 138 -24.09 1.73 -2.40
CA THR A 138 -22.77 2.28 -2.15
C THR A 138 -22.81 3.28 -1.00
N SER A 139 -22.03 3.04 0.05
CA SER A 139 -21.71 4.07 1.06
C SER A 139 -20.44 4.81 0.66
N ARG A 140 -20.37 6.09 0.99
CA ARG A 140 -19.30 7.00 0.59
C ARG A 140 -18.59 7.54 1.81
N SER A 141 -17.28 7.69 1.70
CA SER A 141 -16.45 8.37 2.69
C SER A 141 -15.36 9.18 1.97
N TYR A 142 -15.07 10.34 2.47
CA TYR A 142 -14.08 11.25 1.90
C TYR A 142 -13.05 11.66 2.94
N LEU A 143 -11.79 11.56 2.59
CA LEU A 143 -10.69 12.11 3.38
C LEU A 143 -10.21 13.39 2.70
N PRO A 144 -10.56 14.57 3.22
CA PRO A 144 -10.13 15.83 2.64
C PRO A 144 -8.63 16.07 2.84
N THR A 145 -8.05 16.94 2.01
CA THR A 145 -6.64 17.34 2.14
C THR A 145 -6.42 18.20 3.39
N ASP A 146 -7.42 19.04 3.74
CA ASP A 146 -7.46 19.84 4.96
C ASP A 146 -8.45 19.22 5.94
N ASN A 147 -7.93 18.75 7.06
CA ASN A 147 -8.70 18.10 8.11
C ASN A 147 -9.01 19.04 9.27
N SER A 148 -8.69 20.34 9.19
CA SER A 148 -8.83 21.31 10.27
C SER A 148 -10.25 21.35 10.82
N ALA A 149 -11.26 21.25 9.95
CA ALA A 149 -12.66 21.29 10.33
C ALA A 149 -13.09 20.16 11.29
N TYR A 150 -12.37 19.03 11.30
CA TYR A 150 -12.66 17.94 12.25
C TYR A 150 -12.11 18.19 13.65
N PHE A 151 -11.18 19.12 13.78
CA PHE A 151 -10.49 19.41 15.03
C PHE A 151 -10.80 20.82 15.54
N ASP A 152 -11.58 21.59 14.80
CA ASP A 152 -11.96 22.95 15.20
C ASP A 152 -12.82 22.90 16.47
N GLY A 153 -12.34 23.58 17.52
CA GLY A 153 -12.98 23.55 18.83
C GLY A 153 -12.85 22.22 19.61
N CYS A 154 -12.03 21.28 19.14
CA CYS A 154 -11.80 20.00 19.82
C CYS A 154 -10.66 20.13 20.82
N GLU A 155 -10.96 19.94 22.12
CA GLU A 155 -9.98 19.93 23.22
C GLU A 155 -9.56 18.51 23.63
N ASP A 156 -10.13 17.48 22.98
CA ASP A 156 -9.86 16.08 23.27
C ASP A 156 -8.43 15.67 22.88
N SER A 157 -7.88 14.70 23.60
CA SER A 157 -6.66 14.04 23.14
C SER A 157 -6.93 13.27 21.84
N LEU A 158 -5.89 13.09 20.99
CA LEU A 158 -6.02 12.29 19.75
C LEU A 158 -6.58 10.90 20.02
N ILE A 159 -6.23 10.30 21.15
CA ILE A 159 -6.70 8.97 21.53
C ILE A 159 -8.20 9.00 21.84
N ASP A 160 -8.65 9.99 22.59
CA ASP A 160 -10.06 10.09 22.98
C ASP A 160 -10.92 10.49 21.79
N TRP A 161 -10.43 11.37 20.93
CA TRP A 161 -11.08 11.70 19.67
C TRP A 161 -11.27 10.48 18.77
N VAL A 162 -10.24 9.65 18.57
CA VAL A 162 -10.36 8.40 17.79
C VAL A 162 -11.31 7.41 18.47
N ARG A 163 -11.30 7.32 19.80
CA ARG A 163 -12.23 6.45 20.55
C ARG A 163 -13.68 6.85 20.38
N SER A 164 -13.98 8.13 20.21
CA SER A 164 -15.36 8.59 20.00
C SER A 164 -16.00 8.02 18.71
N TYR A 165 -15.19 7.59 17.76
CA TYR A 165 -15.62 6.93 16.51
C TYR A 165 -15.53 5.39 16.53
N SER A 166 -15.05 4.81 17.63
CA SER A 166 -14.98 3.34 17.78
C SER A 166 -16.13 2.86 18.65
N ASN A 167 -16.94 1.95 18.14
CA ASN A 167 -17.96 1.22 18.89
C ASN A 167 -17.31 0.15 19.76
#